data_e4f83166dde4e61c1d4db5d94735045d
#
_entry.id   e4f83166dde4e61c1d4db5d94735045d
#
_cell.length_a   1.000
_cell.length_b   1.000
_cell.length_c   1.000
_cell.angle_alpha   90.00
_cell.angle_beta   90.00
_cell.angle_gamma   90.00
#
_symmetry.space_group_name_H-M   'P 1'
#
loop_
_entity.id
_entity.type
_entity.pdbx_description
1 polymer ?
#
loop_
_entity_poly.entity_id
_entity_poly.type
_entity_poly.pdbx_seq_one_letter_code
_entity_poly.pdbx_strand_id
1 'polypeptide(L)'
;LRSLLGGGFRESGQEEYSKIEMPSIPRKFARVHLTHDIDCPYEYHGVRSLFRAYVKEHKSLWNAYQLAFRSLLSDRYFTFDRFLEWNREVERRLPKGKCKTLFFYKTPSKEPEDRPNYRVTHGAARRVHLYARKYGVEEAFHIPMEGSLHPERIEHQLHLLEHDLKKSITHARYHYLAAREP
;
A
#
# COMPACT_ATOMS: atom_id res chain seq x y z
N LEU A 1 -36.53 16.11 -30.55
CA LEU A 1 -35.82 16.31 -29.26
C LEU A 1 -35.30 14.97 -28.69
N ARG A 2 -34.55 14.20 -29.53
CA ARG A 2 -33.90 12.96 -29.14
C ARG A 2 -32.66 12.76 -30.01
N SER A 3 -31.62 13.60 -29.84
CA SER A 3 -30.33 13.34 -30.49
C SER A 3 -29.25 14.32 -30.04
N LEU A 4 -28.92 14.40 -28.75
CA LEU A 4 -27.76 15.17 -28.26
C LEU A 4 -27.27 14.69 -26.88
N LEU A 5 -27.17 13.38 -26.64
CA LEU A 5 -26.40 12.84 -25.53
C LEU A 5 -25.84 11.45 -25.91
N GLY A 6 -25.04 11.41 -26.96
CA GLY A 6 -24.28 10.24 -27.40
C GLY A 6 -22.79 10.50 -27.41
N GLY A 7 -22.25 11.03 -26.31
CA GLY A 7 -20.82 11.13 -26.09
C GLY A 7 -20.34 9.85 -25.43
N GLY A 8 -20.11 8.81 -26.23
CA GLY A 8 -19.44 7.60 -25.75
C GLY A 8 -18.02 7.96 -25.30
N PHE A 9 -17.76 7.83 -24.01
CA PHE A 9 -16.42 7.72 -23.49
C PHE A 9 -15.81 6.44 -24.11
N ARG A 10 -15.03 6.62 -25.16
CA ARG A 10 -14.22 5.53 -25.72
C ARG A 10 -13.20 5.16 -24.66
N GLU A 11 -13.20 3.91 -24.26
CA GLU A 11 -12.14 3.22 -23.52
C GLU A 11 -10.86 3.15 -24.37
N SER A 12 -10.24 4.30 -24.66
CA SER A 12 -9.00 4.35 -25.42
C SER A 12 -7.75 4.05 -24.60
N GLY A 13 -7.90 3.84 -23.30
CA GLY A 13 -6.76 3.61 -22.39
C GLY A 13 -6.38 2.15 -22.17
N GLN A 14 -7.21 1.18 -22.54
CA GLN A 14 -6.91 -0.24 -22.29
C GLN A 14 -6.09 -0.91 -23.40
N GLU A 15 -6.15 -0.43 -24.63
CA GLU A 15 -5.41 -1.03 -25.76
C GLU A 15 -3.91 -0.65 -25.79
N GLU A 16 -3.53 0.48 -25.20
CA GLU A 16 -2.14 0.96 -25.25
C GLU A 16 -1.21 0.22 -24.28
N TYR A 17 -1.74 -0.29 -23.16
CA TYR A 17 -0.96 -1.09 -22.20
C TYR A 17 -0.70 -2.52 -22.65
N SER A 18 -1.46 -3.05 -23.61
CA SER A 18 -1.28 -4.42 -24.13
C SER A 18 -0.07 -4.58 -25.05
N LYS A 19 0.54 -3.47 -25.51
CA LYS A 19 1.68 -3.43 -26.42
C LYS A 19 3.02 -3.10 -25.76
N ILE A 20 3.07 -2.97 -24.44
CA ILE A 20 4.36 -2.86 -23.75
C ILE A 20 5.01 -4.23 -23.80
N GLU A 21 5.87 -4.44 -24.80
CA GLU A 21 6.78 -5.57 -24.80
C GLU A 21 7.67 -5.45 -23.56
N MET A 22 7.38 -6.27 -22.56
CA MET A 22 8.25 -6.39 -21.41
C MET A 22 9.64 -6.77 -21.92
N PRO A 23 10.67 -5.96 -21.60
CA PRO A 23 12.02 -6.31 -22.02
C PRO A 23 12.34 -7.70 -21.51
N SER A 24 12.92 -8.54 -22.39
CA SER A 24 13.34 -9.88 -21.99
C SER A 24 14.24 -9.77 -20.77
N ILE A 25 13.75 -10.24 -19.62
CA ILE A 25 14.50 -10.17 -18.36
C ILE A 25 15.79 -10.96 -18.58
N PRO A 26 16.98 -10.32 -18.52
CA PRO A 26 18.22 -11.01 -18.73
C PRO A 26 18.30 -12.22 -17.81
N ARG A 27 18.71 -13.38 -18.33
CA ARG A 27 18.85 -14.64 -17.57
C ARG A 27 19.78 -14.54 -16.34
N LYS A 28 20.41 -13.39 -16.13
CA LYS A 28 21.34 -13.07 -15.04
C LYS A 28 20.69 -12.79 -13.68
N PHE A 29 19.37 -12.51 -13.62
CA PHE A 29 18.73 -12.24 -12.33
C PHE A 29 18.38 -13.55 -11.60
N ALA A 30 18.84 -13.68 -10.37
CA ALA A 30 18.51 -14.82 -9.52
C ALA A 30 17.04 -14.81 -9.12
N ARG A 31 16.51 -13.63 -8.77
CA ARG A 31 15.12 -13.42 -8.35
C ARG A 31 14.67 -12.00 -8.68
N VAL A 32 13.34 -11.82 -8.80
CA VAL A 32 12.65 -10.53 -8.93
C VAL A 32 11.79 -10.33 -7.69
N HIS A 33 11.92 -9.18 -7.05
CA HIS A 33 11.06 -8.79 -5.93
C HIS A 33 10.21 -7.59 -6.36
N LEU A 34 8.89 -7.78 -6.37
CA LEU A 34 7.93 -6.73 -6.59
C LEU A 34 7.54 -6.17 -5.23
N THR A 35 7.95 -4.94 -4.94
CA THR A 35 7.86 -4.37 -3.61
C THR A 35 6.90 -3.19 -3.58
N HIS A 36 6.06 -3.12 -2.52
CA HIS A 36 5.13 -2.01 -2.30
C HIS A 36 5.21 -1.56 -0.84
N ASP A 37 5.46 -0.28 -0.65
CA ASP A 37 5.46 0.35 0.66
C ASP A 37 4.02 0.75 1.01
N ILE A 38 3.54 0.27 2.16
CA ILE A 38 2.17 0.52 2.62
C ILE A 38 2.20 1.73 3.56
N ASP A 39 2.46 2.91 3.00
CA ASP A 39 2.59 4.14 3.79
C ASP A 39 1.24 4.69 4.19
N CYS A 40 0.28 4.65 3.29
CA CYS A 40 -1.05 5.19 3.48
C CYS A 40 -2.13 4.22 2.97
N PRO A 41 -2.64 3.32 3.83
CA PRO A 41 -3.63 2.32 3.41
C PRO A 41 -5.02 2.89 3.14
N TYR A 42 -5.25 4.22 3.35
CA TYR A 42 -6.52 4.90 3.14
C TYR A 42 -6.33 6.40 2.95
N GLU A 43 -7.23 7.06 2.24
CA GLU A 43 -7.30 8.52 2.14
C GLU A 43 -8.08 9.14 3.32
N TYR A 44 -9.27 8.59 3.57
CA TYR A 44 -10.14 9.01 4.67
C TYR A 44 -10.63 7.80 5.45
N HIS A 45 -10.47 7.84 6.77
CA HIS A 45 -11.00 6.79 7.63
C HIS A 45 -11.21 7.29 9.06
N GLY A 46 -12.45 7.12 9.57
CA GLY A 46 -12.83 7.41 10.95
C GLY A 46 -12.96 8.89 11.30
N VAL A 47 -13.17 9.14 12.58
CA VAL A 47 -13.55 10.47 13.14
C VAL A 47 -12.52 11.57 12.84
N ARG A 48 -11.22 11.25 12.86
CA ARG A 48 -10.17 12.24 12.54
C ARG A 48 -10.27 12.71 11.08
N SER A 49 -10.63 11.83 10.18
CA SER A 49 -10.85 12.15 8.77
C SER A 49 -12.12 12.97 8.58
N LEU A 50 -13.18 12.71 9.37
CA LEU A 50 -14.38 13.54 9.42
C LEU A 50 -14.02 14.98 9.77
N PHE A 51 -13.27 15.16 10.88
CA PHE A 51 -12.85 16.49 11.33
C PHE A 51 -11.98 17.19 10.28
N ARG A 52 -11.02 16.49 9.67
CA ARG A 52 -10.18 17.03 8.59
C ARG A 52 -11.03 17.51 7.42
N ALA A 53 -11.93 16.67 6.93
CA ALA A 53 -12.76 16.99 5.76
C ALA A 53 -13.71 18.16 6.06
N TYR A 54 -14.32 18.20 7.23
CA TYR A 54 -15.26 19.26 7.61
C TYR A 54 -14.56 20.59 7.91
N VAL A 55 -13.55 20.58 8.80
CA VAL A 55 -12.92 21.81 9.32
C VAL A 55 -11.81 22.35 8.42
N LYS A 56 -10.92 21.46 7.95
CA LYS A 56 -9.74 21.92 7.17
C LYS A 56 -10.03 22.04 5.68
N GLU A 57 -10.85 21.15 5.14
CA GLU A 57 -11.15 21.10 3.71
C GLU A 57 -12.50 21.76 3.37
N HIS A 58 -13.19 22.32 4.39
CA HIS A 58 -14.46 23.06 4.24
C HIS A 58 -15.54 22.27 3.49
N LYS A 59 -15.56 20.95 3.60
CA LYS A 59 -16.61 20.13 3.02
C LYS A 59 -17.88 20.21 3.86
N SER A 60 -19.06 20.04 3.23
CA SER A 60 -20.30 19.92 4.01
C SER A 60 -20.22 18.75 5.00
N LEU A 61 -20.92 18.83 6.12
CA LEU A 61 -20.91 17.77 7.15
C LEU A 61 -21.30 16.41 6.58
N TRP A 62 -22.28 16.39 5.66
CA TRP A 62 -22.69 15.16 4.98
C TRP A 62 -21.58 14.57 4.12
N ASN A 63 -20.93 15.40 3.30
CA ASN A 63 -19.81 14.95 2.47
C ASN A 63 -18.63 14.48 3.31
N ALA A 64 -18.31 15.18 4.39
CA ALA A 64 -17.26 14.79 5.32
C ALA A 64 -17.57 13.44 6.00
N TYR A 65 -18.83 13.23 6.41
CA TYR A 65 -19.31 11.95 6.95
C TYR A 65 -19.18 10.82 5.92
N GLN A 66 -19.67 11.03 4.70
CA GLN A 66 -19.55 10.04 3.62
C GLN A 66 -18.11 9.65 3.32
N LEU A 67 -17.19 10.62 3.29
CA LEU A 67 -15.76 10.37 3.08
C LEU A 67 -15.14 9.57 4.22
N ALA A 68 -15.44 9.94 5.47
CA ALA A 68 -14.85 9.34 6.67
C ALA A 68 -15.30 7.89 6.93
N PHE A 69 -16.53 7.55 6.53
CA PHE A 69 -17.16 6.26 6.84
C PHE A 69 -17.57 5.45 5.61
N ARG A 70 -17.18 5.89 4.41
CA ARG A 70 -17.40 5.13 3.19
C ARG A 70 -16.70 3.77 3.22
N SER A 71 -17.14 2.88 2.35
CA SER A 71 -16.45 1.60 2.17
C SER A 71 -14.99 1.83 1.75
N LEU A 72 -14.07 1.10 2.36
CA LEU A 72 -12.66 1.12 1.97
C LEU A 72 -12.44 0.74 0.50
N LEU A 73 -13.33 -0.06 -0.09
CA LEU A 73 -13.27 -0.40 -1.52
C LEU A 73 -13.53 0.79 -2.44
N SER A 74 -14.21 1.83 -1.95
CA SER A 74 -14.42 3.08 -2.68
C SER A 74 -13.40 4.16 -2.31
N ASP A 75 -12.43 3.85 -1.46
CA ASP A 75 -11.33 4.74 -1.13
C ASP A 75 -10.34 4.80 -2.30
N ARG A 76 -9.97 6.01 -2.74
CA ARG A 76 -9.05 6.20 -3.87
C ARG A 76 -7.66 5.62 -3.64
N TYR A 77 -7.25 5.51 -2.38
CA TYR A 77 -5.95 4.93 -2.02
C TYR A 77 -5.99 3.41 -1.95
N PHE A 78 -7.18 2.80 -1.96
CA PHE A 78 -7.31 1.35 -1.94
C PHE A 78 -7.17 0.79 -3.36
N THR A 79 -5.93 0.71 -3.86
CA THR A 79 -5.56 0.17 -5.18
C THR A 79 -4.82 -1.16 -5.07
N PHE A 80 -4.77 -1.75 -3.90
CA PHE A 80 -3.96 -2.94 -3.59
C PHE A 80 -4.43 -4.19 -4.34
N ASP A 81 -5.71 -4.31 -4.62
CA ASP A 81 -6.29 -5.37 -5.45
C ASP A 81 -5.68 -5.35 -6.86
N ARG A 82 -5.62 -4.17 -7.50
CA ARG A 82 -5.04 -4.00 -8.84
C ARG A 82 -3.54 -4.28 -8.86
N PHE A 83 -2.80 -3.78 -7.88
CA PHE A 83 -1.37 -4.08 -7.76
C PHE A 83 -1.13 -5.57 -7.64
N LEU A 84 -1.93 -6.28 -6.86
CA LEU A 84 -1.80 -7.70 -6.67
C LEU A 84 -2.14 -8.49 -7.94
N GLU A 85 -3.12 -8.05 -8.71
CA GLU A 85 -3.43 -8.64 -10.01
C GLU A 85 -2.27 -8.45 -11.00
N TRP A 86 -1.71 -7.25 -11.10
CA TRP A 86 -0.54 -6.98 -11.95
C TRP A 86 0.67 -7.77 -11.52
N ASN A 87 0.96 -7.86 -10.23
CA ASN A 87 2.07 -8.64 -9.72
C ASN A 87 1.93 -10.13 -10.08
N ARG A 88 0.72 -10.68 -9.96
CA ARG A 88 0.44 -12.06 -10.40
C ARG A 88 0.67 -12.27 -11.90
N GLU A 89 0.32 -11.29 -12.70
CA GLU A 89 0.58 -11.38 -14.14
C GLU A 89 2.09 -11.41 -14.43
N VAL A 90 2.88 -10.59 -13.73
CA VAL A 90 4.33 -10.63 -13.81
C VAL A 90 4.87 -11.98 -13.33
N GLU A 91 4.38 -12.49 -12.20
CA GLU A 91 4.78 -13.79 -11.66
C GLU A 91 4.53 -14.95 -12.64
N ARG A 92 3.38 -14.94 -13.35
CA ARG A 92 3.07 -15.98 -14.35
C ARG A 92 4.03 -16.00 -15.54
N ARG A 93 4.61 -14.84 -15.88
CA ARG A 93 5.56 -14.71 -17.00
C ARG A 93 6.98 -15.11 -16.63
N LEU A 94 7.26 -15.31 -15.36
CA LEU A 94 8.57 -15.68 -14.85
C LEU A 94 8.63 -17.15 -14.44
N PRO A 95 9.80 -17.79 -14.46
CA PRO A 95 9.96 -19.14 -13.97
C PRO A 95 9.48 -19.27 -12.52
N LYS A 96 8.80 -20.36 -12.20
CA LYS A 96 8.23 -20.62 -10.86
C LYS A 96 9.26 -20.38 -9.76
N GLY A 97 8.87 -19.59 -8.76
CA GLY A 97 9.72 -19.27 -7.61
C GLY A 97 10.80 -18.21 -7.87
N LYS A 98 10.85 -17.63 -9.08
CA LYS A 98 11.79 -16.56 -9.43
C LYS A 98 11.23 -15.14 -9.15
N CYS A 99 9.95 -15.02 -8.86
CA CYS A 99 9.31 -13.76 -8.50
C CYS A 99 8.64 -13.87 -7.14
N LYS A 100 8.73 -12.82 -6.34
CA LYS A 100 8.00 -12.67 -5.08
C LYS A 100 7.45 -11.26 -4.97
N THR A 101 6.24 -11.14 -4.43
CA THR A 101 5.66 -9.85 -4.05
C THR A 101 5.86 -9.62 -2.56
N LEU A 102 6.33 -8.43 -2.17
CA LEU A 102 6.54 -8.02 -0.79
C LEU A 102 5.75 -6.75 -0.48
N PHE A 103 5.04 -6.75 0.64
CA PHE A 103 4.41 -5.55 1.21
C PHE A 103 5.16 -5.13 2.47
N PHE A 104 5.64 -3.89 2.48
CA PHE A 104 6.36 -3.29 3.60
C PHE A 104 5.38 -2.50 4.47
N TYR A 105 5.17 -2.94 5.70
CA TYR A 105 4.27 -2.31 6.67
C TYR A 105 5.06 -1.52 7.70
N LYS A 106 4.60 -0.29 7.98
CA LYS A 106 5.09 0.52 9.10
C LYS A 106 4.46 0.05 10.41
N THR A 107 5.13 0.41 11.50
CA THR A 107 4.54 0.44 12.85
C THR A 107 4.19 1.88 13.24
N PRO A 108 3.33 2.09 14.25
CA PRO A 108 3.08 3.43 14.79
C PRO A 108 4.37 4.11 15.24
N SER A 109 4.49 5.38 14.91
CA SER A 109 5.65 6.23 15.19
C SER A 109 5.19 7.57 15.76
N LYS A 110 6.08 8.28 16.43
CA LYS A 110 5.85 9.64 16.94
C LYS A 110 6.18 10.70 15.88
N GLU A 111 7.00 10.35 14.89
CA GLU A 111 7.47 11.28 13.88
C GLU A 111 6.33 11.71 12.94
N PRO A 112 6.24 13.02 12.63
CA PRO A 112 5.22 13.54 11.72
C PRO A 112 5.29 12.94 10.31
N GLU A 113 6.48 12.63 9.84
CA GLU A 113 6.78 12.06 8.53
C GLU A 113 6.20 10.65 8.36
N ASP A 114 6.00 9.93 9.47
CA ASP A 114 5.44 8.58 9.45
C ASP A 114 3.92 8.55 9.42
N ARG A 115 3.25 9.70 9.36
CA ARG A 115 1.78 9.76 9.27
C ARG A 115 1.28 9.32 7.89
N PRO A 116 0.10 8.68 7.84
CA PRO A 116 -0.78 8.32 8.96
C PRO A 116 -0.22 7.13 9.76
N ASN A 117 -0.36 7.21 11.10
CA ASN A 117 -0.09 6.08 11.96
C ASN A 117 -1.20 5.03 11.82
N TYR A 118 -0.81 3.78 11.66
CA TYR A 118 -1.73 2.65 11.65
C TYR A 118 -1.08 1.42 12.32
N ARG A 119 -1.92 0.47 12.69
CA ARG A 119 -1.49 -0.89 13.03
C ARG A 119 -2.05 -1.84 11.98
N VAL A 120 -1.25 -2.79 11.55
CA VAL A 120 -1.61 -3.77 10.51
C VAL A 120 -2.83 -4.63 10.91
N THR A 121 -3.11 -4.74 12.20
CA THR A 121 -4.27 -5.47 12.75
C THR A 121 -5.57 -4.67 12.76
N HIS A 122 -5.56 -3.37 12.41
CA HIS A 122 -6.72 -2.48 12.56
C HIS A 122 -7.11 -1.79 11.25
N GLY A 123 -8.40 -1.52 11.13
CA GLY A 123 -8.98 -0.67 10.09
C GLY A 123 -8.62 -1.09 8.66
N ALA A 124 -8.24 -0.12 7.85
CA ALA A 124 -7.88 -0.32 6.44
C ALA A 124 -6.61 -1.15 6.28
N ALA A 125 -5.60 -0.95 7.15
CA ALA A 125 -4.36 -1.72 7.09
C ALA A 125 -4.60 -3.21 7.30
N ARG A 126 -5.50 -3.58 8.21
CA ARG A 126 -5.94 -4.98 8.37
C ARG A 126 -6.53 -5.55 7.09
N ARG A 127 -7.28 -4.75 6.34
CA ARG A 127 -7.85 -5.20 5.08
C ARG A 127 -6.78 -5.43 4.03
N VAL A 128 -5.80 -4.52 3.90
CA VAL A 128 -4.64 -4.71 3.02
C VAL A 128 -3.89 -5.98 3.39
N HIS A 129 -3.63 -6.22 4.69
CA HIS A 129 -3.01 -7.43 5.20
C HIS A 129 -3.80 -8.71 4.81
N LEU A 130 -5.12 -8.72 4.96
CA LEU A 130 -5.94 -9.87 4.57
C LEU A 130 -5.89 -10.15 3.07
N TYR A 131 -5.87 -9.09 2.25
CA TYR A 131 -5.65 -9.23 0.80
C TYR A 131 -4.25 -9.79 0.50
N ALA A 132 -3.20 -9.24 1.11
CA ALA A 132 -1.83 -9.73 0.96
C ALA A 132 -1.74 -11.24 1.25
N ARG A 133 -2.31 -11.69 2.36
CA ARG A 133 -2.38 -13.11 2.72
C ARG A 133 -3.12 -13.95 1.69
N LYS A 134 -4.28 -13.50 1.21
CA LYS A 134 -5.07 -14.19 0.17
C LYS A 134 -4.25 -14.39 -1.11
N TYR A 135 -3.37 -13.45 -1.43
CA TYR A 135 -2.54 -13.49 -2.64
C TYR A 135 -1.14 -14.09 -2.41
N GLY A 136 -0.84 -14.58 -1.20
CA GLY A 136 0.46 -15.19 -0.89
C GLY A 136 1.62 -14.17 -0.88
N VAL A 137 1.31 -12.90 -0.60
CA VAL A 137 2.31 -11.82 -0.51
C VAL A 137 3.17 -12.03 0.73
N GLU A 138 4.47 -11.85 0.57
CA GLU A 138 5.41 -11.81 1.69
C GLU A 138 5.33 -10.46 2.40
N GLU A 139 5.28 -10.46 3.71
CA GLU A 139 5.16 -9.26 4.52
C GLU A 139 6.52 -8.89 5.08
N ALA A 140 6.83 -7.61 5.07
CA ALA A 140 8.13 -7.05 5.39
C ALA A 140 7.99 -5.82 6.30
N PHE A 141 9.07 -5.43 6.94
CA PHE A 141 9.11 -4.28 7.84
C PHE A 141 9.54 -3.02 7.10
N HIS A 142 8.66 -2.01 7.08
CA HIS A 142 9.00 -0.65 6.69
C HIS A 142 9.43 0.13 7.93
N ILE A 143 10.73 0.26 8.11
CA ILE A 143 11.31 0.93 9.28
C ILE A 143 10.88 2.40 9.25
N PRO A 144 10.10 2.88 10.25
CA PRO A 144 9.65 4.27 10.31
C PRO A 144 10.82 5.26 10.38
N MET A 145 10.55 6.54 10.09
CA MET A 145 11.54 7.61 10.28
C MET A 145 12.03 7.65 11.72
N GLU A 146 11.16 7.37 12.70
CA GLU A 146 11.56 7.23 14.10
C GLU A 146 12.70 6.22 14.29
N GLY A 147 12.70 5.09 13.57
CA GLY A 147 13.79 4.11 13.63
C GLY A 147 15.08 4.62 13.00
N SER A 148 14.99 5.48 11.97
CA SER A 148 16.17 6.12 11.37
C SER A 148 16.79 7.16 12.31
N LEU A 149 15.97 7.86 13.10
CA LEU A 149 16.42 8.85 14.08
C LEU A 149 16.86 8.23 15.40
N HIS A 150 16.27 7.10 15.76
CA HIS A 150 16.42 6.37 17.02
C HIS A 150 16.61 4.87 16.74
N PRO A 151 17.82 4.45 16.30
CA PRO A 151 18.09 3.05 15.93
C PRO A 151 17.79 2.04 17.05
N GLU A 152 17.92 2.44 18.30
CA GLU A 152 17.60 1.63 19.49
C GLU A 152 16.11 1.23 19.58
N ARG A 153 15.23 1.87 18.80
CA ARG A 153 13.80 1.55 18.76
C ARG A 153 13.42 0.55 17.67
N ILE A 154 14.31 0.29 16.74
CA ILE A 154 14.04 -0.59 15.57
C ILE A 154 13.62 -1.98 16.03
N GLU A 155 14.33 -2.55 16.98
CA GLU A 155 14.03 -3.89 17.48
C GLU A 155 12.65 -3.96 18.12
N HIS A 156 12.30 -3.00 18.95
CA HIS A 156 10.96 -2.90 19.55
C HIS A 156 9.87 -2.77 18.49
N GLN A 157 10.08 -1.93 17.48
CA GLN A 157 9.13 -1.72 16.38
C GLN A 157 8.99 -2.99 15.54
N LEU A 158 10.07 -3.70 15.27
CA LEU A 158 10.05 -4.99 14.58
C LEU A 158 9.23 -6.02 15.36
N HIS A 159 9.50 -6.18 16.66
CA HIS A 159 8.74 -7.10 17.51
C HIS A 159 7.25 -6.75 17.58
N LEU A 160 6.89 -5.48 17.56
CA LEU A 160 5.49 -5.06 17.49
C LEU A 160 4.82 -5.52 16.19
N LEU A 161 5.51 -5.40 15.06
CA LEU A 161 5.01 -5.85 13.77
C LEU A 161 4.89 -7.37 13.72
N GLU A 162 5.92 -8.09 14.18
CA GLU A 162 5.92 -9.55 14.23
C GLU A 162 4.80 -10.09 15.11
N HIS A 163 4.58 -9.46 16.27
CA HIS A 163 3.46 -9.78 17.15
C HIS A 163 2.11 -9.58 16.45
N ASP A 164 1.93 -8.47 15.74
CA ASP A 164 0.69 -8.16 15.02
C ASP A 164 0.44 -9.13 13.85
N LEU A 165 1.49 -9.51 13.12
CA LEU A 165 1.42 -10.43 11.98
C LEU A 165 1.47 -11.90 12.39
N LYS A 166 1.86 -12.20 13.65
CA LYS A 166 2.07 -13.55 14.20
C LYS A 166 3.07 -14.38 13.39
N LYS A 167 4.14 -13.74 12.95
CA LYS A 167 5.24 -14.38 12.22
C LYS A 167 6.51 -13.54 12.30
N SER A 168 7.67 -14.18 12.10
CA SER A 168 8.95 -13.49 11.97
C SER A 168 9.09 -12.81 10.63
N ILE A 169 9.77 -11.66 10.62
CA ILE A 169 10.01 -10.83 9.47
C ILE A 169 11.48 -10.93 9.06
N THR A 170 11.74 -11.19 7.78
CA THR A 170 13.09 -11.39 7.24
C THR A 170 13.57 -10.27 6.32
N HIS A 171 12.67 -9.38 5.94
CA HIS A 171 12.97 -8.27 5.03
C HIS A 171 12.59 -6.95 5.69
N ALA A 172 13.48 -5.96 5.59
CA ALA A 172 13.24 -4.62 6.07
C ALA A 172 13.73 -3.57 5.08
N ARG A 173 13.12 -2.38 5.12
CA ARG A 173 13.51 -1.21 4.34
C ARG A 173 13.22 0.05 5.15
N TYR A 174 14.11 1.03 5.09
CA TYR A 174 13.87 2.33 5.70
C TYR A 174 12.83 3.15 4.92
N HIS A 175 11.94 3.80 5.65
CA HIS A 175 11.04 4.82 5.10
C HIS A 175 11.90 5.96 4.50
N TYR A 176 11.52 6.44 3.32
CA TYR A 176 12.30 7.39 2.50
C TYR A 176 13.73 6.92 2.18
N LEU A 177 14.05 5.64 2.34
CA LEU A 177 15.43 5.13 2.24
C LEU A 177 16.41 5.86 3.17
N ALA A 178 15.90 6.41 4.29
CA ALA A 178 16.63 7.24 5.23
C ALA A 178 17.50 6.41 6.17
N ALA A 179 18.33 5.52 5.64
CA ALA A 179 19.39 4.88 6.43
C ALA A 179 20.45 5.94 6.79
N ARG A 180 20.75 6.07 8.07
CA ARG A 180 21.92 6.85 8.53
C ARG A 180 23.07 5.88 8.67
N GLU A 181 24.23 6.30 8.20
CA GLU A 181 25.46 5.58 8.52
C GLU A 181 25.70 5.64 10.04
N PRO A 182 26.18 4.56 10.64
CA PRO A 182 26.47 4.48 12.07
C PRO A 182 27.55 5.48 12.51
#